data_150dcdcd4baf8abcd6c925cae09a12c0
#
_entry.id   150dcdcd4baf8abcd6c925cae09a12c0
#
_cell.length_a   1.000
_cell.length_b   1.000
_cell.length_c   1.000
_cell.angle_alpha   90.00
_cell.angle_beta   90.00
_cell.angle_gamma   90.00
#
_symmetry.space_group_name_H-M   'P 1'
#
loop_
_entity.id
_entity.type
_entity.pdbx_description
1 polymer ?
#
loop_
_entity_poly.entity_id
_entity_poly.type
_entity_poly.pdbx_seq_one_letter_code
_entity_poly.pdbx_strand_id
1 'polypeptide(L)'
;MLLSQEEIKQQTRELWRNNFSHSDEFLDIYFDEKYADDNNLTIRHDGNVVASMQLLPYRYTFYGTVLRAGYLNGLCTDKNFRNRGYASNLIHEAHRRLFRQGATMSFLIPNEEQRHFFEKPQHGSFWTAVYRQNLPLDVTNDGAFDKIEVVRPDELGSDMYVFYHRLTAELPFMIHPSENDFFAALEAADLQDGYVLVARRKRRTVGFCLAVKEADGNVYIRTLAITETAVRAAFVDYLCKACGVDKVYRRFCLPGSLKGSMPYAMARVINVPRFLSAIATPNPGFQLHIGVDGDLDIPENNGWYIVEDGRVRLTDEKPDSIITPGGLAAMFMAAQPMVLDMLLDE
;
A
#
# COMPACT_ATOMS: atom_id res chain seq x y z
N MET A 1 13.34 10.90 33.06
CA MET A 1 14.28 9.88 32.55
C MET A 1 14.03 9.75 31.06
N LEU A 2 15.07 9.66 30.22
CA LEU A 2 14.90 9.43 28.79
C LEU A 2 14.61 7.93 28.60
N LEU A 3 13.54 7.58 27.87
CA LEU A 3 13.25 6.21 27.51
C LEU A 3 14.32 5.67 26.56
N SER A 4 14.70 4.42 26.73
CA SER A 4 15.47 3.67 25.74
C SER A 4 14.62 3.36 24.51
N GLN A 5 15.25 2.99 23.38
CA GLN A 5 14.53 2.59 22.17
C GLN A 5 13.66 1.34 22.42
N GLU A 6 14.18 0.39 23.20
CA GLU A 6 13.42 -0.80 23.60
C GLU A 6 12.17 -0.46 24.41
N GLU A 7 12.26 0.47 25.36
CA GLU A 7 11.09 0.93 26.13
C GLU A 7 10.07 1.63 25.22
N ILE A 8 10.52 2.39 24.22
CA ILE A 8 9.66 3.04 23.25
C ILE A 8 8.96 1.98 22.37
N LYS A 9 9.69 0.96 21.89
CA LYS A 9 9.14 -0.15 21.10
C LYS A 9 8.05 -0.86 21.90
N GLN A 10 8.31 -1.23 23.14
CA GLN A 10 7.35 -1.93 24.00
C GLN A 10 6.10 -1.08 24.28
N GLN A 11 6.27 0.21 24.56
CA GLN A 11 5.13 1.10 24.78
C GLN A 11 4.33 1.35 23.50
N THR A 12 4.99 1.39 22.33
CA THR A 12 4.32 1.46 21.04
C THR A 12 3.50 0.20 20.77
N ARG A 13 4.08 -0.98 21.03
CA ARG A 13 3.37 -2.26 20.88
C ARG A 13 2.14 -2.34 21.79
N GLU A 14 2.26 -1.91 23.05
CA GLU A 14 1.13 -1.89 23.98
C GLU A 14 0.06 -0.86 23.54
N LEU A 15 0.47 0.29 23.02
CA LEU A 15 -0.46 1.27 22.46
C LEU A 15 -1.23 0.68 21.26
N TRP A 16 -0.59 -0.09 20.38
CA TRP A 16 -1.22 -0.79 19.29
C TRP A 16 -2.22 -1.84 19.77
N ARG A 17 -1.83 -2.69 20.73
CA ARG A 17 -2.73 -3.68 21.36
C ARG A 17 -4.02 -3.05 21.88
N ASN A 18 -3.94 -1.87 22.45
CA ASN A 18 -5.08 -1.15 23.01
C ASN A 18 -5.96 -0.40 21.98
N ASN A 19 -5.48 -0.22 20.75
CA ASN A 19 -6.16 0.57 19.73
C ASN A 19 -6.61 -0.23 18.50
N PHE A 20 -5.97 -1.37 18.21
CA PHE A 20 -6.26 -2.22 17.07
C PHE A 20 -6.70 -3.62 17.51
N SER A 21 -7.48 -4.29 16.69
CA SER A 21 -8.00 -5.64 16.97
C SER A 21 -7.04 -6.75 16.48
N HIS A 22 -5.72 -6.48 16.48
CA HIS A 22 -4.72 -7.47 16.09
C HIS A 22 -4.49 -8.49 17.22
N SER A 23 -4.19 -9.73 16.85
CA SER A 23 -3.74 -10.76 17.80
C SER A 23 -2.32 -10.46 18.28
N ASP A 24 -1.93 -11.09 19.40
CA ASP A 24 -0.56 -10.93 19.92
C ASP A 24 0.47 -11.52 18.96
N GLU A 25 0.14 -12.62 18.29
CA GLU A 25 0.99 -13.27 17.28
C GLU A 25 1.21 -12.33 16.07
N PHE A 26 0.17 -11.64 15.59
CA PHE A 26 0.35 -10.64 14.55
C PHE A 26 1.23 -9.46 15.00
N LEU A 27 1.06 -9.01 16.23
CA LEU A 27 1.91 -7.96 16.80
C LEU A 27 3.37 -8.42 16.91
N ASP A 28 3.62 -9.69 17.26
CA ASP A 28 4.97 -10.26 17.28
C ASP A 28 5.61 -10.21 15.89
N ILE A 29 4.93 -10.72 14.86
CA ILE A 29 5.40 -10.62 13.46
C ILE A 29 5.70 -9.16 13.07
N TYR A 30 4.77 -8.25 13.34
CA TYR A 30 4.94 -6.86 12.94
C TYR A 30 6.14 -6.19 13.63
N PHE A 31 6.24 -6.36 14.96
CA PHE A 31 7.27 -5.70 15.76
C PHE A 31 8.65 -6.35 15.60
N ASP A 32 8.72 -7.61 15.18
CA ASP A 32 9.99 -8.29 14.92
C ASP A 32 10.48 -8.11 13.48
N GLU A 33 9.57 -8.09 12.49
CA GLU A 33 9.96 -8.07 11.08
C GLU A 33 9.83 -6.67 10.42
N LYS A 34 8.89 -5.84 10.85
CA LYS A 34 8.62 -4.54 10.18
C LYS A 34 8.97 -3.31 11.00
N TYR A 35 8.86 -3.41 12.31
CA TYR A 35 9.16 -2.27 13.16
C TYR A 35 10.64 -1.86 13.03
N ALA A 36 10.86 -0.55 12.92
CA ALA A 36 12.18 0.03 13.04
C ALA A 36 12.08 1.34 13.85
N ASP A 37 13.00 1.54 14.79
CA ASP A 37 13.03 2.74 15.64
C ASP A 37 13.04 4.02 14.81
N ASP A 38 13.81 4.04 13.72
CA ASP A 38 13.92 5.18 12.82
C ASP A 38 12.61 5.51 12.08
N ASN A 39 11.70 4.55 11.98
CA ASN A 39 10.40 4.73 11.33
C ASN A 39 9.29 5.05 12.33
N ASN A 40 9.56 4.93 13.63
CA ASN A 40 8.57 5.15 14.68
C ASN A 40 8.51 6.63 15.09
N LEU A 41 7.45 7.31 14.68
CA LEU A 41 7.12 8.65 15.13
C LEU A 41 6.26 8.56 16.40
N THR A 42 6.67 9.22 17.48
CA THR A 42 5.95 9.15 18.77
C THR A 42 5.74 10.51 19.39
N ILE A 43 4.61 10.66 20.09
CA ILE A 43 4.38 11.75 21.05
C ILE A 43 4.39 11.15 22.42
N ARG A 44 5.12 11.79 23.33
CA ARG A 44 5.27 11.36 24.73
C ARG A 44 4.71 12.37 25.68
N HIS A 45 4.11 11.88 26.76
CA HIS A 45 3.61 12.68 27.87
C HIS A 45 4.00 12.00 29.19
N ASP A 46 4.68 12.72 30.06
CA ASP A 46 5.18 12.23 31.35
C ASP A 46 5.97 10.91 31.27
N GLY A 47 6.82 10.79 30.22
CA GLY A 47 7.65 9.61 30.00
C GLY A 47 6.93 8.42 29.36
N ASN A 48 5.66 8.58 28.92
CA ASN A 48 4.91 7.52 28.24
C ASN A 48 4.62 7.88 26.78
N VAL A 49 4.65 6.89 25.89
CA VAL A 49 4.19 7.04 24.51
C VAL A 49 2.66 7.11 24.50
N VAL A 50 2.11 8.25 24.12
CA VAL A 50 0.66 8.49 24.10
C VAL A 50 0.08 8.57 22.69
N ALA A 51 0.92 8.71 21.67
CA ALA A 51 0.53 8.56 20.29
C ALA A 51 1.73 8.04 19.49
N SER A 52 1.47 7.22 18.48
CA SER A 52 2.50 6.66 17.61
C SER A 52 2.00 6.48 16.18
N MET A 53 2.95 6.41 15.25
CA MET A 53 2.75 6.06 13.85
C MET A 53 4.05 5.52 13.27
N GLN A 54 3.98 4.46 12.47
CA GLN A 54 5.08 3.98 11.67
C GLN A 54 5.09 4.68 10.31
N LEU A 55 6.21 5.30 9.95
CA LEU A 55 6.45 5.89 8.63
C LEU A 55 7.33 4.94 7.82
N LEU A 56 6.71 4.00 7.12
CA LEU A 56 7.41 2.94 6.39
C LEU A 56 7.85 3.44 5.01
N PRO A 57 9.16 3.33 4.67
CA PRO A 57 9.65 3.75 3.37
C PRO A 57 9.38 2.69 2.30
N TYR A 58 8.81 3.11 1.18
CA TYR A 58 8.59 2.27 0.00
C TYR A 58 9.15 2.91 -1.26
N ARG A 59 9.36 2.07 -2.29
CA ARG A 59 9.51 2.51 -3.67
C ARG A 59 8.25 2.15 -4.43
N TYR A 60 7.95 2.90 -5.48
CA TYR A 60 6.84 2.58 -6.36
C TYR A 60 7.17 2.94 -7.81
N THR A 61 6.65 2.16 -8.75
CA THR A 61 6.70 2.50 -10.17
C THR A 61 5.49 3.35 -10.52
N PHE A 62 5.75 4.44 -11.24
CA PHE A 62 4.74 5.38 -11.69
C PHE A 62 5.15 5.95 -13.05
N TYR A 63 4.35 5.70 -14.08
CA TYR A 63 4.67 6.05 -15.48
C TYR A 63 6.10 5.62 -15.90
N GLY A 64 6.50 4.41 -15.52
CA GLY A 64 7.82 3.87 -15.86
C GLY A 64 9.00 4.43 -15.03
N THR A 65 8.73 5.33 -14.09
CA THR A 65 9.75 5.90 -13.19
C THR A 65 9.62 5.29 -11.80
N VAL A 66 10.75 4.89 -11.19
CA VAL A 66 10.77 4.41 -9.81
C VAL A 66 10.97 5.61 -8.87
N LEU A 67 10.00 5.82 -7.99
CA LEU A 67 9.92 6.93 -7.05
C LEU A 67 9.92 6.42 -5.61
N ARG A 68 10.02 7.36 -4.64
CA ARG A 68 9.92 7.06 -3.20
C ARG A 68 8.56 7.46 -2.67
N ALA A 69 7.99 6.62 -1.80
CA ALA A 69 6.77 6.89 -1.05
C ALA A 69 6.97 6.59 0.44
N GLY A 70 6.12 7.18 1.26
CA GLY A 70 5.95 6.81 2.66
C GLY A 70 4.58 6.23 2.93
N TYR A 71 4.53 5.05 3.55
CA TYR A 71 3.32 4.45 4.05
C TYR A 71 3.12 4.81 5.53
N LEU A 72 2.01 5.48 5.85
CA LEU A 72 1.63 5.81 7.20
C LEU A 72 0.82 4.65 7.77
N ASN A 73 1.42 3.91 8.67
CA ASN A 73 0.81 2.73 9.27
C ASN A 73 0.69 2.86 10.80
N GLY A 74 -0.32 2.25 11.40
CA GLY A 74 -0.49 2.16 12.83
C GLY A 74 -0.65 3.49 13.55
N LEU A 75 -1.22 4.51 12.89
CA LEU A 75 -1.52 5.80 13.53
C LEU A 75 -2.56 5.62 14.63
N CYS A 76 -2.15 5.79 15.87
CA CYS A 76 -3.03 5.65 17.01
C CYS A 76 -2.69 6.64 18.14
N THR A 77 -3.68 6.88 19.01
CA THR A 77 -3.56 7.75 20.18
C THR A 77 -4.29 7.10 21.35
N ASP A 78 -3.64 7.06 22.51
CA ASP A 78 -4.25 6.61 23.76
C ASP A 78 -5.58 7.34 24.02
N LYS A 79 -6.60 6.58 24.42
CA LYS A 79 -7.97 7.07 24.60
C LYS A 79 -8.08 8.31 25.51
N ASN A 80 -7.21 8.42 26.51
CA ASN A 80 -7.20 9.54 27.48
C ASN A 80 -6.52 10.79 26.91
N PHE A 81 -5.86 10.67 25.77
CA PHE A 81 -5.10 11.74 25.12
C PHE A 81 -5.66 12.13 23.74
N ARG A 82 -6.80 11.55 23.33
CA ARG A 82 -7.48 11.89 22.07
C ARG A 82 -7.98 13.33 22.07
N ASN A 83 -8.29 13.85 20.88
CA ASN A 83 -8.79 15.23 20.65
C ASN A 83 -7.81 16.35 21.07
N ARG A 84 -6.50 16.05 21.11
CA ARG A 84 -5.42 17.02 21.42
C ARG A 84 -4.55 17.33 20.20
N GLY A 85 -4.93 16.90 18.99
CA GLY A 85 -4.20 17.13 17.76
C GLY A 85 -2.99 16.22 17.52
N TYR A 86 -2.74 15.21 18.36
CA TYR A 86 -1.53 14.39 18.29
C TYR A 86 -1.42 13.60 16.97
N ALA A 87 -2.53 13.03 16.49
CA ALA A 87 -2.54 12.34 15.20
C ALA A 87 -2.13 13.28 14.06
N SER A 88 -2.69 14.50 14.02
CA SER A 88 -2.32 15.52 13.02
C SER A 88 -0.85 15.89 13.11
N ASN A 89 -0.33 16.08 14.32
CA ASN A 89 1.08 16.44 14.52
C ASN A 89 2.02 15.35 13.98
N LEU A 90 1.68 14.06 14.18
CA LEU A 90 2.45 12.95 13.63
C LEU A 90 2.40 12.92 12.09
N ILE A 91 1.23 13.17 11.50
CA ILE A 91 1.06 13.27 10.05
C ILE A 91 1.90 14.42 9.48
N HIS A 92 1.82 15.60 10.09
CA HIS A 92 2.60 16.79 9.68
C HIS A 92 4.11 16.53 9.73
N GLU A 93 4.60 15.91 10.80
CA GLU A 93 6.02 15.54 10.91
C GLU A 93 6.43 14.51 9.85
N ALA A 94 5.58 13.49 9.60
CA ALA A 94 5.83 12.51 8.57
C ALA A 94 5.95 13.16 7.18
N HIS A 95 5.05 14.07 6.82
CA HIS A 95 5.09 14.74 5.52
C HIS A 95 6.33 15.59 5.34
N ARG A 96 6.71 16.37 6.34
CA ARG A 96 7.95 17.18 6.33
C ARG A 96 9.19 16.29 6.22
N ARG A 97 9.21 15.15 6.92
CA ARG A 97 10.29 14.18 6.86
C ARG A 97 10.38 13.56 5.46
N LEU A 98 9.27 13.12 4.89
CA LEU A 98 9.21 12.57 3.53
C LEU A 98 9.69 13.59 2.48
N PHE A 99 9.27 14.84 2.59
CA PHE A 99 9.71 15.91 1.68
C PHE A 99 11.24 16.11 1.72
N ARG A 100 11.81 16.21 2.92
CA ARG A 100 13.27 16.30 3.12
C ARG A 100 14.01 15.08 2.54
N GLN A 101 13.42 13.89 2.62
CA GLN A 101 13.97 12.65 2.06
C GLN A 101 13.76 12.51 0.54
N GLY A 102 13.08 13.46 -0.09
CA GLY A 102 12.81 13.47 -1.52
C GLY A 102 11.77 12.46 -1.98
N ALA A 103 10.89 12.02 -1.08
CA ALA A 103 9.71 11.24 -1.45
C ALA A 103 8.74 12.08 -2.28
N THR A 104 7.97 11.43 -3.14
CA THR A 104 7.00 12.09 -4.01
C THR A 104 5.56 11.86 -3.56
N MET A 105 5.33 10.86 -2.73
CA MET A 105 3.99 10.46 -2.28
C MET A 105 4.01 9.99 -0.84
N SER A 106 2.91 10.23 -0.15
CA SER A 106 2.52 9.58 1.09
C SER A 106 1.19 8.85 0.87
N PHE A 107 1.03 7.66 1.45
CA PHE A 107 -0.22 6.90 1.34
C PHE A 107 -0.55 6.20 2.66
N LEU A 108 -1.81 5.82 2.82
CA LEU A 108 -2.33 5.07 3.94
C LEU A 108 -3.55 4.23 3.52
N ILE A 109 -3.84 3.19 4.28
CA ILE A 109 -5.05 2.39 4.13
C ILE A 109 -5.90 2.64 5.40
N PRO A 110 -6.94 3.48 5.30
CA PRO A 110 -7.74 3.84 6.45
C PRO A 110 -8.84 2.82 6.71
N ASN A 111 -9.28 2.71 7.96
CA ASN A 111 -10.60 2.18 8.24
C ASN A 111 -11.67 3.06 7.57
N GLU A 112 -12.76 2.46 7.09
CA GLU A 112 -13.80 3.16 6.32
C GLU A 112 -14.35 4.39 7.06
N GLU A 113 -14.59 4.25 8.36
CA GLU A 113 -15.11 5.33 9.22
C GLU A 113 -14.14 6.51 9.37
N GLN A 114 -12.86 6.30 9.13
CA GLN A 114 -11.80 7.32 9.33
C GLN A 114 -11.43 8.07 8.05
N ARG A 115 -11.97 7.69 6.86
CA ARG A 115 -11.62 8.33 5.59
C ARG A 115 -11.78 9.84 5.65
N HIS A 116 -12.93 10.33 6.10
CA HIS A 116 -13.21 11.78 6.22
C HIS A 116 -12.27 12.53 7.16
N PHE A 117 -11.64 11.83 8.13
CA PHE A 117 -10.62 12.45 8.96
C PHE A 117 -9.42 12.85 8.12
N PHE A 118 -8.91 11.95 7.29
CA PHE A 118 -7.70 12.16 6.49
C PHE A 118 -7.89 13.13 5.30
N GLU A 119 -9.12 13.32 4.83
CA GLU A 119 -9.43 14.26 3.75
C GLU A 119 -9.21 15.72 4.12
N LYS A 120 -9.31 16.04 5.41
CA LYS A 120 -9.21 17.43 5.88
C LYS A 120 -7.76 17.96 5.77
N PRO A 121 -7.57 19.24 5.37
CA PRO A 121 -6.23 19.83 5.27
C PRO A 121 -5.39 19.72 6.54
N GLN A 122 -6.00 19.91 7.72
CA GLN A 122 -5.34 19.79 9.03
C GLN A 122 -4.97 18.33 9.40
N HIS A 123 -5.40 17.35 8.64
CA HIS A 123 -5.12 15.93 8.86
C HIS A 123 -4.43 15.28 7.65
N GLY A 124 -3.73 16.09 6.87
CA GLY A 124 -2.87 15.65 5.80
C GLY A 124 -3.43 15.76 4.39
N SER A 125 -4.70 16.14 4.19
CA SER A 125 -5.28 16.35 2.87
C SER A 125 -5.16 15.16 1.92
N PHE A 126 -5.38 13.94 2.44
CA PHE A 126 -5.39 12.72 1.63
C PHE A 126 -6.70 12.57 0.86
N TRP A 127 -6.63 11.92 -0.30
CA TRP A 127 -7.81 11.55 -1.08
C TRP A 127 -7.72 10.10 -1.51
N THR A 128 -8.88 9.46 -1.73
CA THR A 128 -8.92 8.11 -2.26
C THR A 128 -8.24 8.08 -3.64
N ALA A 129 -7.16 7.34 -3.72
CA ALA A 129 -6.29 7.27 -4.90
C ALA A 129 -6.16 5.86 -5.46
N VAL A 130 -6.49 4.84 -4.64
CA VAL A 130 -6.46 3.45 -5.06
C VAL A 130 -7.82 2.81 -4.80
N TYR A 131 -8.31 2.09 -5.78
CA TYR A 131 -9.58 1.36 -5.73
C TYR A 131 -9.35 -0.11 -5.97
N ARG A 132 -10.16 -0.96 -5.36
CA ARG A 132 -10.11 -2.41 -5.55
C ARG A 132 -11.49 -3.00 -5.82
N GLN A 133 -11.52 -4.19 -6.40
CA GLN A 133 -12.72 -4.99 -6.61
C GLN A 133 -12.41 -6.46 -6.38
N ASN A 134 -13.37 -7.20 -5.83
CA ASN A 134 -13.30 -8.66 -5.73
C ASN A 134 -13.96 -9.25 -6.98
N LEU A 135 -13.17 -9.85 -7.85
CA LEU A 135 -13.67 -10.48 -9.08
C LEU A 135 -13.74 -11.99 -8.90
N PRO A 136 -14.90 -12.62 -9.17
CA PRO A 136 -15.02 -14.07 -9.11
C PRO A 136 -14.17 -14.72 -10.21
N LEU A 137 -13.52 -15.82 -9.86
CA LEU A 137 -12.78 -16.70 -10.75
C LEU A 137 -13.37 -18.10 -10.65
N ASP A 138 -13.93 -18.57 -11.75
CA ASP A 138 -14.46 -19.92 -11.86
C ASP A 138 -13.39 -20.89 -12.36
N VAL A 139 -13.56 -22.17 -12.06
CA VAL A 139 -12.74 -23.22 -12.64
C VAL A 139 -13.02 -23.31 -14.13
N THR A 140 -12.01 -23.05 -14.96
CA THR A 140 -12.11 -23.27 -16.41
C THR A 140 -11.62 -24.67 -16.75
N ASN A 141 -12.50 -25.51 -17.27
CA ASN A 141 -12.21 -26.91 -17.67
C ASN A 141 -11.62 -27.01 -19.08
N ASP A 142 -10.63 -26.17 -19.40
CA ASP A 142 -10.00 -26.20 -20.72
C ASP A 142 -8.81 -27.17 -20.83
N GLY A 143 -8.51 -27.95 -19.76
CA GLY A 143 -7.40 -28.92 -19.73
C GLY A 143 -6.00 -28.32 -19.85
N ALA A 144 -5.89 -27.00 -19.95
CA ALA A 144 -4.64 -26.31 -20.21
C ALA A 144 -3.62 -26.41 -19.05
N PHE A 145 -4.09 -26.77 -17.85
CA PHE A 145 -3.27 -26.83 -16.64
C PHE A 145 -2.87 -28.27 -16.20
N ASP A 146 -3.22 -29.33 -16.95
CA ASP A 146 -2.92 -30.74 -16.60
C ASP A 146 -1.44 -31.04 -16.34
N LYS A 147 -0.53 -30.17 -16.82
CA LYS A 147 0.92 -30.31 -16.63
C LYS A 147 1.49 -29.36 -15.57
N ILE A 148 0.61 -28.68 -14.80
CA ILE A 148 0.99 -27.76 -13.75
C ILE A 148 0.72 -28.44 -12.42
N GLU A 149 1.77 -28.62 -11.62
CA GLU A 149 1.69 -29.12 -10.26
C GLU A 149 1.57 -27.92 -9.32
N VAL A 150 0.50 -27.88 -8.52
CA VAL A 150 0.32 -26.89 -7.44
C VAL A 150 0.66 -27.57 -6.12
N VAL A 151 1.57 -26.97 -5.36
CA VAL A 151 2.01 -27.45 -4.06
C VAL A 151 1.85 -26.36 -3.01
N ARG A 152 1.60 -26.78 -1.75
CA ARG A 152 1.72 -25.94 -0.56
C ARG A 152 3.07 -26.29 0.07
N PRO A 153 4.12 -25.48 -0.09
CA PRO A 153 5.42 -25.76 0.49
C PRO A 153 5.40 -25.52 2.01
N ASP A 154 6.16 -26.30 2.74
CA ASP A 154 6.35 -26.10 4.18
C ASP A 154 7.21 -24.85 4.46
N GLU A 155 8.16 -24.56 3.58
CA GLU A 155 9.04 -23.40 3.66
C GLU A 155 9.29 -22.78 2.28
N LEU A 156 9.48 -21.47 2.26
CA LEU A 156 9.86 -20.70 1.09
C LEU A 156 11.22 -20.01 1.32
N GLY A 157 12.11 -20.14 0.36
CA GLY A 157 13.39 -19.44 0.35
C GLY A 157 13.31 -18.10 -0.42
N SER A 158 14.41 -17.33 -0.34
CA SER A 158 14.56 -16.04 -1.04
C SER A 158 14.37 -16.12 -2.56
N ASP A 159 14.54 -17.30 -3.16
CA ASP A 159 14.27 -17.54 -4.58
C ASP A 159 12.80 -17.29 -4.95
N MET A 160 11.87 -17.47 -3.99
CA MET A 160 10.46 -17.16 -4.20
C MET A 160 10.20 -15.66 -4.21
N TYR A 161 10.83 -14.88 -3.33
CA TYR A 161 10.78 -13.43 -3.41
C TYR A 161 11.36 -12.92 -4.74
N VAL A 162 12.50 -13.48 -5.18
CA VAL A 162 13.11 -13.13 -6.49
C VAL A 162 12.15 -13.46 -7.64
N PHE A 163 11.45 -14.60 -7.61
CA PHE A 163 10.45 -14.95 -8.60
C PHE A 163 9.28 -13.94 -8.61
N TYR A 164 8.71 -13.65 -7.44
CA TYR A 164 7.64 -12.67 -7.26
C TYR A 164 8.07 -11.28 -7.76
N HIS A 165 9.21 -10.78 -7.26
CA HIS A 165 9.71 -9.46 -7.60
C HIS A 165 9.99 -9.31 -9.11
N ARG A 166 10.55 -10.32 -9.75
CA ARG A 166 10.80 -10.30 -11.21
C ARG A 166 9.51 -10.09 -12.01
N LEU A 167 8.40 -10.69 -11.60
CA LEU A 167 7.13 -10.58 -12.31
C LEU A 167 6.37 -9.28 -11.99
N THR A 168 6.62 -8.68 -10.84
CA THR A 168 5.90 -7.50 -10.36
C THR A 168 6.68 -6.20 -10.57
N ALA A 169 8.01 -6.24 -10.63
CA ALA A 169 8.86 -5.06 -10.78
C ALA A 169 8.60 -4.26 -12.06
N GLU A 170 8.12 -4.91 -13.12
CA GLU A 170 7.82 -4.29 -14.41
C GLU A 170 6.39 -3.75 -14.50
N LEU A 171 5.56 -3.95 -13.46
CA LEU A 171 4.21 -3.39 -13.46
C LEU A 171 4.27 -1.86 -13.44
N PRO A 172 3.50 -1.18 -14.32
CA PRO A 172 3.62 0.26 -14.52
C PRO A 172 3.18 1.10 -13.31
N PHE A 173 2.36 0.51 -12.42
CA PHE A 173 1.83 1.16 -11.23
C PHE A 173 1.83 0.16 -10.08
N MET A 174 2.91 0.14 -9.30
CA MET A 174 3.11 -0.84 -8.22
C MET A 174 3.92 -0.26 -7.08
N ILE A 175 3.49 -0.50 -5.84
CA ILE A 175 4.34 -0.38 -4.66
C ILE A 175 5.23 -1.63 -4.59
N HIS A 176 6.53 -1.44 -4.38
CA HIS A 176 7.49 -2.54 -4.30
C HIS A 176 7.73 -2.95 -2.86
N PRO A 177 7.21 -4.08 -2.40
CA PRO A 177 7.53 -4.63 -1.09
C PRO A 177 9.00 -5.08 -1.05
N SER A 178 9.61 -4.97 0.11
CA SER A 178 10.92 -5.58 0.38
C SER A 178 10.80 -7.10 0.55
N GLU A 179 11.93 -7.78 0.65
CA GLU A 179 11.96 -9.20 0.98
C GLU A 179 11.35 -9.47 2.37
N ASN A 180 11.67 -8.62 3.35
CA ASN A 180 11.07 -8.72 4.69
C ASN A 180 9.54 -8.51 4.65
N ASP A 181 9.05 -7.54 3.86
CA ASP A 181 7.60 -7.35 3.69
C ASP A 181 6.94 -8.60 3.11
N PHE A 182 7.58 -9.23 2.13
CA PHE A 182 7.08 -10.45 1.49
C PHE A 182 6.94 -11.58 2.50
N PHE A 183 7.99 -11.88 3.27
CA PHE A 183 7.96 -12.98 4.24
C PHE A 183 7.05 -12.67 5.42
N ALA A 184 7.05 -11.46 5.96
CA ALA A 184 6.15 -11.06 7.03
C ALA A 184 4.66 -11.19 6.62
N ALA A 185 4.33 -10.85 5.37
CA ALA A 185 2.97 -11.03 4.85
C ALA A 185 2.57 -12.51 4.72
N LEU A 186 3.52 -13.41 4.39
CA LEU A 186 3.28 -14.86 4.37
C LEU A 186 3.05 -15.41 5.76
N GLU A 187 3.88 -15.02 6.72
CA GLU A 187 3.75 -15.43 8.12
C GLU A 187 2.41 -14.97 8.72
N ALA A 188 2.04 -13.70 8.48
CA ALA A 188 0.74 -13.19 8.93
C ALA A 188 -0.46 -13.91 8.26
N ALA A 189 -0.32 -14.34 7.01
CA ALA A 189 -1.36 -15.12 6.35
C ALA A 189 -1.49 -16.52 6.94
N ASP A 190 -0.40 -17.12 7.41
CA ASP A 190 -0.42 -18.42 8.07
C ASP A 190 -1.23 -18.39 9.38
N LEU A 191 -1.22 -17.27 10.13
CA LEU A 191 -2.09 -17.06 11.30
C LEU A 191 -3.59 -17.12 10.97
N GLN A 192 -3.96 -16.93 9.70
CA GLN A 192 -5.33 -16.99 9.21
C GLN A 192 -5.62 -18.29 8.45
N ASP A 193 -4.84 -19.36 8.66
CA ASP A 193 -4.90 -20.59 7.85
C ASP A 193 -4.78 -20.32 6.34
N GLY A 194 -3.99 -19.33 5.95
CA GLY A 194 -3.81 -18.91 4.57
C GLY A 194 -3.17 -19.99 3.69
N TYR A 195 -3.42 -19.89 2.41
CA TYR A 195 -2.88 -20.78 1.39
C TYR A 195 -1.71 -20.10 0.68
N VAL A 196 -0.49 -20.47 1.03
CA VAL A 196 0.73 -20.13 0.30
C VAL A 196 1.00 -21.23 -0.71
N LEU A 197 0.82 -20.94 -2.00
CA LEU A 197 0.88 -21.94 -3.06
C LEU A 197 1.92 -21.60 -4.12
N VAL A 198 2.61 -22.64 -4.59
CA VAL A 198 3.59 -22.56 -5.66
C VAL A 198 3.16 -23.48 -6.81
N ALA A 199 3.11 -22.95 -8.00
CA ALA A 199 2.87 -23.73 -9.22
C ALA A 199 4.19 -24.06 -9.90
N ARG A 200 4.36 -25.33 -10.29
CA ARG A 200 5.55 -25.83 -10.96
C ARG A 200 5.19 -26.50 -12.28
N ARG A 201 6.04 -26.32 -13.28
CA ARG A 201 6.01 -27.07 -14.54
C ARG A 201 7.40 -27.62 -14.80
N LYS A 202 7.53 -28.96 -14.88
CA LYS A 202 8.84 -29.62 -15.05
C LYS A 202 9.91 -29.09 -14.08
N ARG A 203 9.61 -29.02 -12.79
CA ARG A 203 10.48 -28.51 -11.71
C ARG A 203 10.79 -27.00 -11.76
N ARG A 204 10.26 -26.23 -12.71
CA ARG A 204 10.43 -24.77 -12.75
C ARG A 204 9.22 -24.11 -12.10
N THR A 205 9.47 -23.14 -11.23
CA THR A 205 8.41 -22.29 -10.69
C THR A 205 7.81 -21.44 -11.82
N VAL A 206 6.49 -21.52 -11.97
CA VAL A 206 5.71 -20.78 -12.97
C VAL A 206 4.62 -19.92 -12.33
N GLY A 207 4.40 -20.05 -11.02
CA GLY A 207 3.43 -19.24 -10.31
C GLY A 207 3.62 -19.27 -8.80
N PHE A 208 3.17 -18.20 -8.19
CA PHE A 208 3.05 -17.99 -6.75
C PHE A 208 1.67 -17.41 -6.48
N CYS A 209 1.00 -17.89 -5.43
CA CYS A 209 -0.32 -17.44 -5.01
C CYS A 209 -0.40 -17.40 -3.49
N LEU A 210 -0.90 -16.29 -2.95
CA LEU A 210 -1.32 -16.14 -1.57
C LEU A 210 -2.83 -15.96 -1.54
N ALA A 211 -3.55 -16.84 -0.84
CA ALA A 211 -4.99 -16.77 -0.69
C ALA A 211 -5.39 -17.01 0.77
N VAL A 212 -6.51 -16.41 1.19
CA VAL A 212 -7.04 -16.52 2.55
C VAL A 212 -8.55 -16.79 2.47
N LYS A 213 -9.04 -17.66 3.34
CA LYS A 213 -10.47 -17.84 3.57
C LYS A 213 -10.93 -16.85 4.64
N GLU A 214 -11.83 -15.94 4.28
CA GLU A 214 -12.30 -14.91 5.20
C GLU A 214 -13.57 -15.34 5.96
N ALA A 215 -13.96 -14.52 6.93
CA ALA A 215 -15.09 -14.79 7.81
C ALA A 215 -16.44 -14.94 7.08
N ASP A 216 -16.55 -14.37 5.87
CA ASP A 216 -17.74 -14.53 5.00
C ASP A 216 -17.80 -15.91 4.30
N GLY A 217 -16.80 -16.76 4.54
CA GLY A 217 -16.67 -18.11 3.96
C GLY A 217 -16.09 -18.14 2.55
N ASN A 218 -15.83 -16.99 1.93
CA ASN A 218 -15.23 -16.90 0.62
C ASN A 218 -13.71 -17.01 0.69
N VAL A 219 -13.09 -17.47 -0.41
CA VAL A 219 -11.65 -17.54 -0.57
C VAL A 219 -11.18 -16.40 -1.47
N TYR A 220 -10.25 -15.61 -0.96
CA TYR A 220 -9.71 -14.45 -1.65
C TYR A 220 -8.23 -14.67 -2.00
N ILE A 221 -7.92 -14.62 -3.29
CA ILE A 221 -6.53 -14.52 -3.75
C ILE A 221 -6.09 -13.07 -3.52
N ARG A 222 -5.20 -12.86 -2.56
CA ARG A 222 -4.62 -11.56 -2.24
C ARG A 222 -3.48 -11.24 -3.20
N THR A 223 -2.57 -12.18 -3.41
CA THR A 223 -1.40 -12.04 -4.30
C THR A 223 -1.38 -13.13 -5.35
N LEU A 224 -1.07 -12.77 -6.59
CA LEU A 224 -0.94 -13.70 -7.69
C LEU A 224 0.16 -13.25 -8.66
N ALA A 225 1.30 -13.96 -8.65
CA ALA A 225 2.39 -13.79 -9.60
C ALA A 225 2.49 -15.04 -10.51
N ILE A 226 2.19 -14.90 -11.79
CA ILE A 226 2.12 -16.02 -12.73
C ILE A 226 2.79 -15.68 -14.06
N THR A 227 3.40 -16.69 -14.69
CA THR A 227 4.04 -16.53 -15.99
C THR A 227 3.05 -16.70 -17.16
N GLU A 228 1.91 -17.35 -16.95
CA GLU A 228 0.89 -17.63 -17.98
C GLU A 228 -0.49 -17.86 -17.37
N THR A 229 -1.53 -17.64 -18.15
CA THR A 229 -2.94 -17.72 -17.68
C THR A 229 -3.34 -19.12 -17.18
N ALA A 230 -2.80 -20.20 -17.77
CA ALA A 230 -3.07 -21.57 -17.33
C ALA A 230 -2.68 -21.83 -15.86
N VAL A 231 -1.65 -21.13 -15.35
CA VAL A 231 -1.23 -21.24 -13.94
C VAL A 231 -2.31 -20.69 -13.00
N ARG A 232 -3.02 -19.63 -13.40
CA ARG A 232 -4.16 -19.11 -12.63
C ARG A 232 -5.26 -20.16 -12.50
N ALA A 233 -5.62 -20.84 -13.60
CA ALA A 233 -6.65 -21.87 -13.56
C ALA A 233 -6.26 -23.03 -12.64
N ALA A 234 -4.99 -23.42 -12.61
CA ALA A 234 -4.49 -24.45 -11.69
C ALA A 234 -4.61 -24.03 -10.22
N PHE A 235 -4.29 -22.78 -9.88
CA PHE A 235 -4.49 -22.27 -8.50
C PHE A 235 -5.97 -22.22 -8.12
N VAL A 236 -6.84 -21.75 -9.02
CA VAL A 236 -8.30 -21.70 -8.77
C VAL A 236 -8.84 -23.11 -8.52
N ASP A 237 -8.50 -24.10 -9.37
CA ASP A 237 -8.92 -25.48 -9.18
C ASP A 237 -8.44 -26.06 -7.85
N TYR A 238 -7.17 -25.83 -7.51
CA TYR A 238 -6.62 -26.28 -6.22
C TYR A 238 -7.40 -25.67 -5.03
N LEU A 239 -7.59 -24.34 -5.03
CA LEU A 239 -8.26 -23.64 -3.93
C LEU A 239 -9.72 -24.06 -3.80
N CYS A 240 -10.44 -24.22 -4.92
CA CYS A 240 -11.82 -24.69 -4.90
C CYS A 240 -11.93 -26.08 -4.24
N LYS A 241 -11.04 -27.01 -4.61
CA LYS A 241 -11.00 -28.36 -4.04
C LYS A 241 -10.59 -28.36 -2.57
N ALA A 242 -9.55 -27.61 -2.22
CA ALA A 242 -9.02 -27.56 -0.85
C ALA A 242 -10.00 -26.90 0.14
N CYS A 243 -10.73 -25.88 -0.29
CA CYS A 243 -11.64 -25.12 0.56
C CYS A 243 -13.10 -25.56 0.46
N GLY A 244 -13.44 -26.47 -0.48
CA GLY A 244 -14.82 -26.93 -0.71
C GLY A 244 -15.75 -25.84 -1.23
N VAL A 245 -15.26 -24.98 -2.14
CA VAL A 245 -16.01 -23.85 -2.72
C VAL A 245 -16.08 -23.99 -4.25
N ASP A 246 -17.13 -23.46 -4.86
CA ASP A 246 -17.32 -23.52 -6.32
C ASP A 246 -16.53 -22.45 -7.07
N LYS A 247 -16.13 -21.39 -6.37
CA LYS A 247 -15.39 -20.25 -6.94
C LYS A 247 -14.51 -19.61 -5.87
N VAL A 248 -13.47 -18.92 -6.34
CA VAL A 248 -12.62 -18.04 -5.51
C VAL A 248 -12.69 -16.63 -6.04
N TYR A 249 -12.33 -15.67 -5.23
CA TYR A 249 -12.29 -14.27 -5.64
C TYR A 249 -10.84 -13.80 -5.75
N ARG A 250 -10.54 -12.95 -6.71
CA ARG A 250 -9.29 -12.22 -6.76
C ARG A 250 -9.51 -10.76 -6.44
N ARG A 251 -8.73 -10.23 -5.52
CA ARG A 251 -8.66 -8.79 -5.26
C ARG A 251 -7.80 -8.12 -6.32
N PHE A 252 -8.43 -7.24 -7.09
CA PHE A 252 -7.74 -6.44 -8.09
C PHE A 252 -7.77 -4.96 -7.71
N CYS A 253 -6.64 -4.27 -7.90
CA CYS A 253 -6.66 -2.83 -7.99
C CYS A 253 -7.14 -2.43 -9.39
N LEU A 254 -8.14 -1.57 -9.46
CA LEU A 254 -8.80 -1.15 -10.69
C LEU A 254 -8.95 0.39 -10.70
N PRO A 255 -9.11 1.00 -11.89
CA PRO A 255 -9.49 2.41 -11.97
C PRO A 255 -10.79 2.67 -11.21
N GLY A 256 -10.84 3.77 -10.44
CA GLY A 256 -11.99 4.14 -9.62
C GLY A 256 -13.27 4.42 -10.41
N SER A 257 -13.15 4.73 -11.71
CA SER A 257 -14.27 4.93 -12.63
C SER A 257 -15.03 3.65 -13.01
N LEU A 258 -14.46 2.48 -12.76
CA LEU A 258 -15.11 1.22 -13.09
C LEU A 258 -16.24 0.88 -12.11
N LYS A 259 -17.35 0.41 -12.66
CA LYS A 259 -18.51 -0.02 -11.84
C LYS A 259 -18.10 -1.15 -10.88
N GLY A 260 -18.43 -0.98 -9.60
CA GLY A 260 -18.11 -1.96 -8.56
C GLY A 260 -16.74 -1.77 -7.93
N SER A 261 -15.97 -0.76 -8.34
CA SER A 261 -14.74 -0.36 -7.65
C SER A 261 -15.06 0.21 -6.27
N MET A 262 -14.34 -0.26 -5.25
CA MET A 262 -14.47 0.18 -3.87
C MET A 262 -13.22 0.99 -3.48
N PRO A 263 -13.37 2.11 -2.76
CA PRO A 263 -12.23 2.83 -2.19
C PRO A 263 -11.35 1.89 -1.36
N TYR A 264 -10.02 1.99 -1.54
CA TYR A 264 -9.09 1.17 -0.78
C TYR A 264 -8.05 2.03 -0.07
N ALA A 265 -7.08 2.57 -0.78
CA ALA A 265 -6.05 3.40 -0.17
C ALA A 265 -6.24 4.88 -0.51
N MET A 266 -5.78 5.72 0.40
CA MET A 266 -5.71 7.17 0.22
C MET A 266 -4.26 7.59 0.02
N ALA A 267 -4.04 8.61 -0.80
CA ALA A 267 -2.71 9.16 -1.04
C ALA A 267 -2.74 10.68 -1.12
N ARG A 268 -1.56 11.26 -0.94
CA ARG A 268 -1.28 12.66 -1.25
C ARG A 268 0.09 12.81 -1.88
N VAL A 269 0.25 13.81 -2.72
CA VAL A 269 1.57 14.19 -3.26
C VAL A 269 2.38 14.91 -2.18
N ILE A 270 3.64 14.52 -2.03
CA ILE A 270 4.61 15.12 -1.09
C ILE A 270 5.52 16.13 -1.79
N ASN A 271 5.87 15.90 -3.05
CA ASN A 271 6.69 16.82 -3.83
C ASN A 271 6.06 16.99 -5.22
N VAL A 272 5.33 18.08 -5.39
CA VAL A 272 4.54 18.34 -6.61
C VAL A 272 5.40 18.44 -7.86
N PRO A 273 6.49 19.23 -7.90
CA PRO A 273 7.34 19.28 -9.10
C PRO A 273 7.89 17.92 -9.51
N ARG A 274 8.38 17.12 -8.56
CA ARG A 274 8.94 15.78 -8.86
C ARG A 274 7.86 14.81 -9.31
N PHE A 275 6.68 14.84 -8.68
CA PHE A 275 5.55 13.99 -9.07
C PHE A 275 5.09 14.29 -10.51
N LEU A 276 4.89 15.56 -10.84
CA LEU A 276 4.51 15.99 -12.19
C LEU A 276 5.62 15.68 -13.21
N SER A 277 6.89 15.85 -12.85
CA SER A 277 8.01 15.51 -13.74
C SER A 277 8.08 14.03 -14.06
N ALA A 278 7.71 13.14 -13.12
CA ALA A 278 7.66 11.71 -13.37
C ALA A 278 6.60 11.31 -14.43
N ILE A 279 5.57 12.13 -14.58
CA ILE A 279 4.54 11.96 -15.61
C ILE A 279 4.99 12.61 -16.92
N ALA A 280 5.50 13.83 -16.84
CA ALA A 280 5.85 14.65 -17.99
C ALA A 280 7.02 14.10 -18.81
N THR A 281 8.10 13.71 -18.13
CA THR A 281 9.36 13.28 -18.77
C THR A 281 9.16 12.11 -19.75
N PRO A 282 8.46 11.02 -19.38
CA PRO A 282 8.18 9.92 -20.31
C PRO A 282 7.07 10.27 -21.33
N ASN A 283 6.34 11.36 -21.15
CA ASN A 283 5.21 11.76 -21.97
C ASN A 283 5.34 13.22 -22.45
N PRO A 284 6.25 13.55 -23.38
CA PRO A 284 6.50 14.94 -23.79
C PRO A 284 5.26 15.66 -24.37
N GLY A 285 4.33 14.91 -24.96
CA GLY A 285 3.08 15.45 -25.47
C GLY A 285 2.00 15.74 -24.41
N PHE A 286 2.24 15.36 -23.14
CA PHE A 286 1.30 15.63 -22.07
C PHE A 286 1.35 17.11 -21.67
N GLN A 287 0.18 17.74 -21.65
CA GLN A 287 0.02 19.14 -21.28
C GLN A 287 -0.94 19.27 -20.10
N LEU A 288 -0.56 20.09 -19.13
CA LEU A 288 -1.37 20.38 -17.95
C LEU A 288 -1.09 21.80 -17.45
N HIS A 289 -2.15 22.55 -17.14
CA HIS A 289 -2.07 23.80 -16.39
C HIS A 289 -2.94 23.66 -15.15
N ILE A 290 -2.30 23.62 -13.94
CA ILE A 290 -2.99 23.30 -12.69
C ILE A 290 -2.40 24.09 -11.52
N GLY A 291 -3.29 24.49 -10.60
CA GLY A 291 -2.90 25.04 -9.31
C GLY A 291 -2.95 23.97 -8.24
N VAL A 292 -1.97 23.99 -7.34
CA VAL A 292 -1.99 23.23 -6.09
C VAL A 292 -2.04 24.22 -4.94
N ASP A 293 -2.99 24.04 -4.03
CA ASP A 293 -3.15 24.91 -2.87
C ASP A 293 -3.66 24.12 -1.65
N GLY A 294 -3.54 24.75 -0.48
CA GLY A 294 -3.99 24.17 0.78
C GLY A 294 -3.02 23.13 1.37
N ASP A 295 -1.78 23.07 0.91
CA ASP A 295 -0.74 22.28 1.55
C ASP A 295 -0.21 23.01 2.79
N LEU A 296 -0.72 22.62 3.94
CA LEU A 296 -0.32 23.19 5.24
C LEU A 296 1.03 22.64 5.74
N ASP A 297 1.39 21.45 5.28
CA ASP A 297 2.58 20.74 5.73
C ASP A 297 3.83 21.12 4.92
N ILE A 298 3.63 21.35 3.63
CA ILE A 298 4.69 21.61 2.65
C ILE A 298 4.26 22.81 1.80
N PRO A 299 4.40 24.04 2.33
CA PRO A 299 3.99 25.26 1.61
C PRO A 299 4.67 25.43 0.23
N GLU A 300 5.84 24.79 0.05
CA GLU A 300 6.60 24.78 -1.21
C GLU A 300 5.84 24.09 -2.35
N ASN A 301 4.82 23.29 -2.06
CA ASN A 301 3.94 22.68 -3.04
C ASN A 301 2.86 23.64 -3.56
N ASN A 302 2.52 24.67 -2.80
CA ASN A 302 1.49 25.63 -3.21
C ASN A 302 2.00 26.50 -4.36
N GLY A 303 1.25 26.52 -5.45
CA GLY A 303 1.63 27.29 -6.65
C GLY A 303 0.90 26.82 -7.88
N TRP A 304 1.14 27.50 -9.00
CA TRP A 304 0.58 27.18 -10.29
C TRP A 304 1.64 26.56 -11.19
N TYR A 305 1.30 25.45 -11.82
CA TYR A 305 2.22 24.61 -12.57
C TYR A 305 1.76 24.48 -14.02
N ILE A 306 2.71 24.65 -14.94
CA ILE A 306 2.54 24.28 -16.35
C ILE A 306 3.41 23.07 -16.61
N VAL A 307 2.82 22.06 -17.23
CA VAL A 307 3.48 20.86 -17.76
C VAL A 307 3.36 20.91 -19.28
N GLU A 308 4.49 21.00 -19.96
CA GLU A 308 4.58 21.01 -21.42
C GLU A 308 5.96 20.55 -21.86
N ASP A 309 6.08 19.96 -23.03
CA ASP A 309 7.33 19.50 -23.63
C ASP A 309 8.20 18.62 -22.69
N GLY A 310 7.55 17.77 -21.89
CA GLY A 310 8.22 16.89 -20.92
C GLY A 310 8.78 17.60 -19.68
N ARG A 311 8.43 18.87 -19.45
CA ARG A 311 8.97 19.71 -18.36
C ARG A 311 7.86 20.25 -17.48
N VAL A 312 8.24 20.57 -16.24
CA VAL A 312 7.34 21.21 -15.25
C VAL A 312 7.96 22.54 -14.86
N ARG A 313 7.17 23.60 -14.86
CA ARG A 313 7.56 24.92 -14.39
C ARG A 313 6.47 25.59 -13.56
N LEU A 314 6.86 26.42 -12.63
CA LEU A 314 5.95 27.37 -11.97
C LEU A 314 5.59 28.50 -12.93
N THR A 315 4.39 29.08 -12.76
CA THR A 315 3.87 30.21 -13.52
C THR A 315 3.07 31.13 -12.63
N ASP A 316 2.94 32.39 -13.05
CA ASP A 316 2.01 33.37 -12.46
C ASP A 316 0.65 33.41 -13.19
N GLU A 317 0.52 32.66 -14.28
CA GLU A 317 -0.73 32.52 -15.01
C GLU A 317 -1.72 31.67 -14.22
N LYS A 318 -2.89 32.22 -13.94
CA LYS A 318 -3.93 31.53 -13.17
C LYS A 318 -4.49 30.34 -13.94
N PRO A 319 -4.45 29.11 -13.40
CA PRO A 319 -5.04 27.94 -14.03
C PRO A 319 -6.57 27.91 -13.86
N ASP A 320 -7.24 27.13 -14.71
CA ASP A 320 -8.69 26.90 -14.61
C ASP A 320 -9.07 26.05 -13.38
N SER A 321 -8.17 25.23 -12.89
CA SER A 321 -8.40 24.29 -11.78
C SER A 321 -7.33 24.42 -10.71
N ILE A 322 -7.78 24.48 -9.46
CA ILE A 322 -6.92 24.44 -8.27
C ILE A 322 -7.36 23.25 -7.43
N ILE A 323 -6.41 22.41 -7.02
CA ILE A 323 -6.66 21.19 -6.25
C ILE A 323 -5.72 21.10 -5.04
N THR A 324 -6.07 20.23 -4.10
CA THR A 324 -5.19 19.89 -2.96
C THR A 324 -4.14 18.87 -3.38
N PRO A 325 -3.05 18.66 -2.58
CA PRO A 325 -2.08 17.59 -2.84
C PRO A 325 -2.70 16.19 -2.94
N GLY A 326 -3.73 15.90 -2.13
CA GLY A 326 -4.49 14.65 -2.22
C GLY A 326 -5.32 14.58 -3.51
N GLY A 327 -5.95 15.69 -3.89
CA GLY A 327 -6.67 15.79 -5.15
C GLY A 327 -5.76 15.53 -6.36
N LEU A 328 -4.51 16.04 -6.31
CA LEU A 328 -3.51 15.76 -7.34
C LEU A 328 -3.15 14.27 -7.39
N ALA A 329 -2.94 13.62 -6.25
CA ALA A 329 -2.70 12.19 -6.22
C ALA A 329 -3.88 11.41 -6.81
N ALA A 330 -5.11 11.70 -6.38
CA ALA A 330 -6.31 11.04 -6.87
C ALA A 330 -6.52 11.24 -8.39
N MET A 331 -6.26 12.43 -8.93
CA MET A 331 -6.39 12.74 -10.36
C MET A 331 -5.58 11.77 -11.24
N PHE A 332 -4.36 11.43 -10.82
CA PHE A 332 -3.48 10.57 -11.62
C PHE A 332 -3.53 9.10 -11.22
N MET A 333 -3.69 8.79 -9.94
CA MET A 333 -3.62 7.42 -9.45
C MET A 333 -4.97 6.70 -9.52
N ALA A 334 -6.09 7.38 -9.22
CA ALA A 334 -7.40 6.74 -9.27
C ALA A 334 -7.82 6.31 -10.68
N ALA A 335 -7.20 6.85 -11.72
CA ALA A 335 -7.40 6.44 -13.10
C ALA A 335 -6.59 5.19 -13.49
N GLN A 336 -5.71 4.71 -12.63
CA GLN A 336 -4.78 3.60 -12.89
C GLN A 336 -4.99 2.45 -11.90
N PRO A 337 -4.69 1.20 -12.28
CA PRO A 337 -4.76 0.06 -11.39
C PRO A 337 -3.51 -0.02 -10.48
N MET A 338 -3.31 0.96 -9.58
CA MET A 338 -2.17 0.95 -8.66
C MET A 338 -2.20 -0.31 -7.78
N VAL A 339 -1.19 -1.13 -7.88
CA VAL A 339 -1.07 -2.37 -7.11
C VAL A 339 -0.40 -2.08 -5.77
N LEU A 340 -1.11 -2.40 -4.71
CA LEU A 340 -0.65 -2.42 -3.32
C LEU A 340 -0.70 -3.88 -2.87
N ASP A 341 0.45 -4.48 -2.59
CA ASP A 341 0.59 -5.90 -2.33
C ASP A 341 1.64 -6.17 -1.25
N MET A 342 1.48 -7.20 -0.45
CA MET A 342 2.42 -7.60 0.61
C MET A 342 2.74 -6.51 1.64
N LEU A 343 1.76 -5.71 2.04
CA LEU A 343 1.97 -4.56 2.94
C LEU A 343 1.80 -4.86 4.42
N LEU A 344 1.38 -6.05 4.81
CA LEU A 344 1.12 -6.45 6.21
C LEU A 344 0.17 -5.49 6.95
N ASP A 345 -0.97 -5.24 6.37
CA ASP A 345 -1.99 -4.31 6.86
C ASP A 345 -3.41 -4.91 6.89
N GLU A 346 -3.55 -6.18 6.60
CA GLU A 346 -4.82 -6.94 6.58
C GLU A 346 -4.78 -8.18 7.46
#